data_1e8bb8124d83cbec98665b07caf2b405
#
_entry.id   1e8bb8124d83cbec98665b07caf2b405
#
_cell.length_a   1.000
_cell.length_b   1.000
_cell.length_c   1.000
_cell.angle_alpha   90.00
_cell.angle_beta   90.00
_cell.angle_gamma   90.00
#
_symmetry.space_group_name_H-M   'P 1'
#
loop_
_entity.id
_entity.type
_entity.pdbx_description
1 polymer ?
#
loop_
_entity_poly.entity_id
_entity_poly.type
_entity_poly.pdbx_seq_one_letter_code
_entity_poly.pdbx_strand_id
1 'polypeptide(L)'
;KDKNNKNKTLKSFNKSLFTNKIFQEKKFLMKNIHDKTYIFVNCIKSKTSLDYEKLGSNLYVFLKTNKIEQTFIEANTSPLTNVQLEKLLHGAQLKSYDFDIYKTDKSKTVITNLYVVGNKYKKNNLLRNKLNSLLEGIFLTRNLVSEPGNVLHPDEYAKRITKLRKYGLKVTVYDQKKLKKMSMNALLGVGQGSVRGSYLVTIEWNGTKNKSKPLGFVGKGVCFDTGGYSLKPAKFMEDMTYDMAGSATVVGLLKSLALRKAKINAVGVVGLVENMPGANAQRPGDIVKSYSGQTIEVLNT
;
A
#
# COMPACT_ATOMS: atom_id res chain seq x y z
N LYS A 1 1.79 -39.74 25.42
CA LYS A 1 0.77 -39.43 26.46
C LYS A 1 0.57 -37.91 26.64
N ASP A 2 1.57 -37.08 26.38
CA ASP A 2 1.50 -35.60 26.65
C ASP A 2 0.65 -34.80 25.69
N LYS A 3 0.55 -35.16 24.41
CA LYS A 3 -0.27 -34.42 23.41
C LYS A 3 -1.78 -34.44 23.70
N ASN A 4 -2.29 -35.56 24.23
CA ASN A 4 -3.71 -35.71 24.55
C ASN A 4 -4.14 -34.92 25.79
N ASN A 5 -3.25 -34.77 26.75
CA ASN A 5 -3.52 -34.00 27.98
C ASN A 5 -3.52 -32.48 27.72
N LYS A 6 -2.60 -31.99 26.88
CA LYS A 6 -2.54 -30.56 26.46
C LYS A 6 -3.81 -30.12 25.72
N ASN A 7 -4.35 -30.97 24.83
CA ASN A 7 -5.59 -30.68 24.11
C ASN A 7 -6.84 -30.68 25.02
N LYS A 8 -6.87 -31.52 26.05
CA LYS A 8 -7.96 -31.52 27.04
C LYS A 8 -7.96 -30.25 27.89
N THR A 9 -6.81 -29.81 28.36
CA THR A 9 -6.65 -28.60 29.18
C THR A 9 -7.03 -27.34 28.40
N LEU A 10 -6.60 -27.23 27.13
CA LEU A 10 -7.00 -26.10 26.26
C LEU A 10 -8.52 -26.13 25.95
N LYS A 11 -9.13 -27.31 25.75
CA LYS A 11 -10.58 -27.41 25.51
C LYS A 11 -11.41 -27.07 26.73
N SER A 12 -11.00 -27.50 27.91
CA SER A 12 -11.71 -27.17 29.18
C SER A 12 -11.56 -25.68 29.51
N PHE A 13 -10.38 -25.13 29.28
CA PHE A 13 -10.10 -23.71 29.48
C PHE A 13 -10.88 -22.82 28.49
N ASN A 14 -10.99 -23.21 27.21
CA ASN A 14 -11.83 -22.53 26.23
C ASN A 14 -13.30 -22.49 26.69
N LYS A 15 -13.84 -23.58 27.22
CA LYS A 15 -15.24 -23.64 27.67
C LYS A 15 -15.51 -22.67 28.85
N SER A 16 -14.57 -22.54 29.79
CA SER A 16 -14.66 -21.60 30.91
C SER A 16 -14.51 -20.13 30.50
N LEU A 17 -13.71 -19.86 29.46
CA LEU A 17 -13.53 -18.51 28.93
C LEU A 17 -14.75 -18.00 28.17
N PHE A 18 -15.46 -18.87 27.43
CA PHE A 18 -16.68 -18.49 26.70
C PHE A 18 -17.82 -18.06 27.62
N THR A 19 -17.84 -18.52 28.86
CA THR A 19 -18.79 -18.11 29.88
C THR A 19 -18.36 -16.86 30.65
N ASN A 20 -17.11 -16.40 30.48
CA ASN A 20 -16.57 -15.26 31.20
C ASN A 20 -16.95 -13.93 30.48
N LYS A 21 -17.77 -13.10 31.14
CA LYS A 21 -18.19 -11.78 30.67
C LYS A 21 -17.02 -10.91 30.20
N ILE A 22 -15.89 -10.97 30.88
CA ILE A 22 -14.66 -10.20 30.57
C ILE A 22 -14.07 -10.56 29.20
N PHE A 23 -14.17 -11.84 28.79
CA PHE A 23 -13.66 -12.27 27.47
C PHE A 23 -14.62 -11.87 26.33
N GLN A 24 -15.92 -11.77 26.61
CA GLN A 24 -16.91 -11.33 25.62
C GLN A 24 -16.72 -9.84 25.26
N GLU A 25 -16.20 -9.04 26.17
CA GLU A 25 -15.95 -7.61 25.97
C GLU A 25 -14.57 -7.33 25.37
N LYS A 26 -13.56 -8.15 25.66
CA LYS A 26 -12.19 -7.98 25.17
C LYS A 26 -11.94 -8.74 23.86
N LYS A 27 -11.22 -8.11 22.93
CA LYS A 27 -10.79 -8.77 21.69
C LYS A 27 -9.66 -9.77 21.91
N PHE A 28 -8.76 -9.49 22.86
CA PHE A 28 -7.59 -10.29 23.16
C PHE A 28 -7.44 -10.47 24.67
N LEU A 29 -7.10 -11.69 25.08
CA LEU A 29 -6.78 -12.02 26.47
C LEU A 29 -5.47 -12.80 26.49
N MET A 30 -4.50 -12.32 27.24
CA MET A 30 -3.21 -13.00 27.44
C MET A 30 -3.22 -13.70 28.80
N LYS A 31 -2.79 -14.96 28.82
CA LYS A 31 -2.67 -15.79 30.02
C LYS A 31 -1.42 -16.63 29.97
N ASN A 32 -0.70 -16.67 31.08
CA ASN A 32 0.40 -17.60 31.28
C ASN A 32 -0.16 -18.91 31.85
N ILE A 33 0.15 -20.02 31.20
CA ILE A 33 -0.26 -21.35 31.61
C ILE A 33 1.01 -22.22 31.56
N HIS A 34 1.48 -22.66 32.73
CA HIS A 34 2.79 -23.27 32.89
C HIS A 34 3.91 -22.33 32.32
N ASP A 35 4.75 -22.87 31.48
CA ASP A 35 5.90 -22.19 30.84
C ASP A 35 5.56 -21.42 29.55
N LYS A 36 4.26 -21.31 29.20
CA LYS A 36 3.80 -20.75 27.93
C LYS A 36 2.80 -19.62 28.10
N THR A 37 2.95 -18.61 27.26
CA THR A 37 1.97 -17.54 27.13
C THR A 37 0.96 -17.86 26.03
N TYR A 38 -0.32 -17.85 26.37
CA TYR A 38 -1.43 -18.05 25.45
C TYR A 38 -2.15 -16.73 25.20
N ILE A 39 -2.46 -16.47 23.94
CA ILE A 39 -3.26 -15.33 23.51
C ILE A 39 -4.56 -15.87 22.94
N PHE A 40 -5.66 -15.59 23.63
CA PHE A 40 -6.99 -15.93 23.16
C PHE A 40 -7.55 -14.78 22.35
N VAL A 41 -8.04 -15.10 21.14
CA VAL A 41 -8.55 -14.14 20.18
C VAL A 41 -10.05 -14.30 20.04
N ASN A 42 -10.81 -13.28 20.40
CA ASN A 42 -12.25 -13.28 20.25
C ASN A 42 -12.65 -12.93 18.81
N CYS A 43 -13.14 -13.92 18.06
CA CYS A 43 -13.57 -13.76 16.66
C CYS A 43 -15.10 -13.83 16.47
N ILE A 44 -15.90 -13.85 17.55
CA ILE A 44 -17.36 -14.07 17.51
C ILE A 44 -18.06 -13.01 16.64
N LYS A 45 -17.62 -11.76 16.68
CA LYS A 45 -18.21 -10.64 15.93
C LYS A 45 -17.69 -10.54 14.48
N SER A 46 -16.71 -11.34 14.07
CA SER A 46 -16.11 -11.28 12.74
C SER A 46 -16.95 -12.10 11.76
N LYS A 47 -17.57 -11.44 10.78
CA LYS A 47 -18.47 -12.08 9.79
C LYS A 47 -17.94 -11.94 8.36
N THR A 48 -17.34 -10.81 8.01
CA THR A 48 -16.86 -10.50 6.65
C THR A 48 -15.35 -10.72 6.49
N SER A 49 -14.87 -10.81 5.26
CA SER A 49 -13.43 -10.83 4.96
C SER A 49 -12.70 -9.64 5.58
N LEU A 50 -13.30 -8.46 5.55
CA LEU A 50 -12.75 -7.24 6.13
C LEU A 50 -12.64 -7.33 7.66
N ASP A 51 -13.59 -7.98 8.34
CA ASP A 51 -13.54 -8.16 9.79
C ASP A 51 -12.34 -9.00 10.20
N TYR A 52 -12.03 -10.07 9.44
CA TYR A 52 -10.83 -10.89 9.69
C TYR A 52 -9.54 -10.13 9.42
N GLU A 53 -9.48 -9.30 8.39
CA GLU A 53 -8.33 -8.41 8.14
C GLU A 53 -8.17 -7.39 9.28
N LYS A 54 -9.26 -6.76 9.73
CA LYS A 54 -9.25 -5.87 10.92
C LYS A 54 -8.82 -6.59 12.19
N LEU A 55 -9.27 -7.85 12.37
CA LEU A 55 -8.88 -8.66 13.52
C LEU A 55 -7.38 -8.95 13.51
N GLY A 56 -6.82 -9.32 12.35
CA GLY A 56 -5.39 -9.54 12.16
C GLY A 56 -4.56 -8.27 12.39
N SER A 57 -5.02 -7.13 11.89
CA SER A 57 -4.41 -5.82 12.14
C SER A 57 -4.36 -5.49 13.64
N ASN A 58 -5.47 -5.69 14.36
CA ASN A 58 -5.55 -5.45 15.79
C ASN A 58 -4.67 -6.45 16.57
N LEU A 59 -4.59 -7.71 16.13
CA LEU A 59 -3.70 -8.71 16.73
C LEU A 59 -2.24 -8.28 16.60
N TYR A 60 -1.83 -7.81 15.43
CA TYR A 60 -0.47 -7.32 15.22
C TYR A 60 -0.13 -6.16 16.16
N VAL A 61 -1.04 -5.19 16.31
CA VAL A 61 -0.87 -4.06 17.25
C VAL A 61 -0.73 -4.59 18.69
N PHE A 62 -1.61 -5.52 19.11
CA PHE A 62 -1.56 -6.10 20.44
C PHE A 62 -0.21 -6.79 20.71
N LEU A 63 0.29 -7.58 19.76
CA LEU A 63 1.58 -8.26 19.87
C LEU A 63 2.74 -7.26 19.96
N LYS A 64 2.76 -6.26 19.08
CA LYS A 64 3.80 -5.22 19.07
C LYS A 64 3.82 -4.41 20.37
N THR A 65 2.65 -4.03 20.88
CA THR A 65 2.52 -3.29 22.16
C THR A 65 3.03 -4.09 23.34
N ASN A 66 2.80 -5.41 23.34
CA ASN A 66 3.29 -6.32 24.39
C ASN A 66 4.70 -6.86 24.12
N LYS A 67 5.42 -6.34 23.12
CA LYS A 67 6.79 -6.72 22.73
C LYS A 67 6.96 -8.21 22.46
N ILE A 68 5.96 -8.83 21.82
CA ILE A 68 5.97 -10.27 21.49
C ILE A 68 6.57 -10.44 20.10
N GLU A 69 7.74 -11.03 20.02
CA GLU A 69 8.50 -11.20 18.78
C GLU A 69 8.04 -12.39 17.94
N GLN A 70 7.58 -13.45 18.59
CA GLN A 70 7.13 -14.67 17.91
C GLN A 70 5.80 -15.17 18.46
N THR A 71 4.87 -15.48 17.56
CA THR A 71 3.55 -16.00 17.92
C THR A 71 3.14 -17.12 16.97
N PHE A 72 2.60 -18.20 17.55
CA PHE A 72 2.10 -19.34 16.79
C PHE A 72 0.58 -19.40 16.88
N ILE A 73 -0.09 -19.36 15.73
CA ILE A 73 -1.54 -19.54 15.62
C ILE A 73 -1.82 -21.05 15.48
N GLU A 74 -2.43 -21.65 16.49
CA GLU A 74 -2.77 -23.08 16.49
C GLU A 74 -4.06 -23.32 15.70
N ALA A 75 -3.91 -23.82 14.46
CA ALA A 75 -5.02 -24.00 13.54
C ALA A 75 -5.94 -25.18 13.92
N ASN A 76 -5.44 -26.20 14.63
CA ASN A 76 -6.26 -27.36 15.00
C ASN A 76 -7.36 -27.00 16.00
N THR A 77 -7.12 -26.03 16.87
CA THR A 77 -8.09 -25.53 17.84
C THR A 77 -8.85 -24.29 17.40
N SER A 78 -8.42 -23.67 16.27
CA SER A 78 -9.07 -22.49 15.72
C SER A 78 -10.43 -22.83 15.10
N PRO A 79 -11.49 -22.04 15.34
CA PRO A 79 -12.75 -22.16 14.63
C PRO A 79 -12.69 -21.59 13.20
N LEU A 80 -11.63 -20.88 12.86
CA LEU A 80 -11.50 -20.21 11.56
C LEU A 80 -11.21 -21.20 10.43
N THR A 81 -11.79 -20.93 9.29
CA THR A 81 -11.46 -21.61 8.03
C THR A 81 -10.08 -21.16 7.52
N ASN A 82 -9.50 -21.91 6.58
CA ASN A 82 -8.23 -21.51 5.96
C ASN A 82 -8.30 -20.14 5.29
N VAL A 83 -9.43 -19.80 4.64
CA VAL A 83 -9.64 -18.49 4.01
C VAL A 83 -9.64 -17.37 5.06
N GLN A 84 -10.33 -17.58 6.17
CA GLN A 84 -10.39 -16.60 7.26
C GLN A 84 -9.03 -16.40 7.93
N LEU A 85 -8.25 -17.47 8.10
CA LEU A 85 -6.87 -17.40 8.59
C LEU A 85 -5.96 -16.62 7.64
N GLU A 86 -6.04 -16.88 6.32
CA GLU A 86 -5.28 -16.11 5.31
C GLU A 86 -5.65 -14.61 5.35
N LYS A 87 -6.94 -14.28 5.54
CA LYS A 87 -7.40 -12.90 5.68
C LYS A 87 -6.87 -12.23 6.96
N LEU A 88 -6.88 -12.95 8.07
CA LEU A 88 -6.32 -12.48 9.33
C LEU A 88 -4.81 -12.20 9.17
N LEU A 89 -4.06 -13.12 8.59
CA LEU A 89 -2.63 -12.94 8.32
C LEU A 89 -2.37 -11.74 7.41
N HIS A 90 -3.16 -11.58 6.35
CA HIS A 90 -3.04 -10.44 5.44
C HIS A 90 -3.27 -9.10 6.18
N GLY A 91 -4.28 -9.03 7.04
CA GLY A 91 -4.53 -7.85 7.87
C GLY A 91 -3.37 -7.53 8.82
N ALA A 92 -2.76 -8.55 9.43
CA ALA A 92 -1.56 -8.38 10.25
C ALA A 92 -0.38 -7.85 9.41
N GLN A 93 -0.17 -8.41 8.20
CA GLN A 93 0.87 -7.95 7.27
C GLN A 93 0.64 -6.51 6.83
N LEU A 94 -0.61 -6.12 6.49
CA LEU A 94 -0.92 -4.73 6.12
C LEU A 94 -0.61 -3.74 7.26
N LYS A 95 -0.78 -4.17 8.52
CA LYS A 95 -0.49 -3.36 9.70
C LYS A 95 0.98 -3.35 10.07
N SER A 96 1.76 -4.34 9.63
CA SER A 96 3.20 -4.40 9.91
C SER A 96 4.03 -3.39 9.13
N TYR A 97 3.41 -2.68 8.18
CA TYR A 97 4.09 -1.62 7.44
C TYR A 97 4.65 -0.55 8.37
N ASP A 98 5.92 -0.25 8.21
CA ASP A 98 6.62 0.85 8.83
C ASP A 98 7.52 1.52 7.78
N PHE A 99 7.62 2.85 7.81
CA PHE A 99 8.52 3.62 6.94
C PHE A 99 9.59 4.28 7.81
N ASP A 100 10.69 3.57 7.99
CA ASP A 100 11.76 3.94 8.93
C ASP A 100 13.13 4.11 8.27
N ILE A 101 13.16 4.18 6.93
CA ILE A 101 14.43 4.19 6.15
C ILE A 101 15.31 5.40 6.47
N TYR A 102 14.72 6.51 6.93
CA TYR A 102 15.43 7.73 7.30
C TYR A 102 15.65 7.88 8.81
N LYS A 103 15.15 6.94 9.63
CA LYS A 103 15.39 6.97 11.07
C LYS A 103 16.82 6.53 11.37
N THR A 104 17.54 7.33 12.15
CA THR A 104 18.90 7.01 12.61
C THR A 104 18.88 5.96 13.72
N ASP A 105 17.92 6.03 14.64
CA ASP A 105 17.73 5.03 15.70
C ASP A 105 16.74 3.97 15.27
N LYS A 106 17.23 2.78 14.97
CA LYS A 106 16.44 1.58 14.62
C LYS A 106 16.31 0.59 15.77
N SER A 107 16.90 0.88 16.92
CA SER A 107 16.97 -0.05 18.06
C SER A 107 15.63 -0.41 18.69
N LYS A 108 14.56 0.36 18.40
CA LYS A 108 13.22 0.19 19.00
C LYS A 108 12.23 -0.58 18.13
N THR A 109 12.66 -1.10 16.98
CA THR A 109 11.73 -1.81 16.07
C THR A 109 11.62 -3.27 16.50
N VAL A 110 10.59 -3.60 17.26
CA VAL A 110 10.24 -5.00 17.55
C VAL A 110 9.62 -5.62 16.29
N ILE A 111 10.32 -6.60 15.73
CA ILE A 111 9.81 -7.41 14.62
C ILE A 111 8.93 -8.52 15.20
N THR A 112 7.65 -8.49 14.87
CA THR A 112 6.68 -9.51 15.30
C THR A 112 6.41 -10.50 14.17
N ASN A 113 6.73 -11.76 14.39
CA ASN A 113 6.52 -12.85 13.45
C ASN A 113 5.30 -13.69 13.85
N LEU A 114 4.42 -13.96 12.87
CA LEU A 114 3.22 -14.78 13.03
C LEU A 114 3.36 -16.06 12.21
N TYR A 115 3.26 -17.20 12.88
CA TYR A 115 3.33 -18.52 12.28
C TYR A 115 1.99 -19.24 12.45
N VAL A 116 1.54 -19.98 11.44
CA VAL A 116 0.39 -20.87 11.57
C VAL A 116 0.90 -22.30 11.66
N VAL A 117 0.48 -23.01 12.70
CA VAL A 117 0.84 -24.40 12.99
C VAL A 117 -0.41 -25.28 13.09
N GLY A 118 -0.24 -26.56 12.84
CA GLY A 118 -1.33 -27.55 12.93
C GLY A 118 -1.75 -28.13 11.58
N ASN A 119 -2.16 -29.40 11.59
CA ASN A 119 -2.48 -30.18 10.38
C ASN A 119 -3.79 -29.75 9.71
N LYS A 120 -4.68 -29.07 10.45
CA LYS A 120 -5.94 -28.51 9.94
C LYS A 120 -5.70 -27.37 8.94
N TYR A 121 -4.59 -26.65 9.07
CA TYR A 121 -4.26 -25.56 8.16
C TYR A 121 -3.67 -26.11 6.86
N LYS A 122 -4.37 -25.90 5.78
CA LYS A 122 -3.89 -26.18 4.41
C LYS A 122 -3.66 -24.86 3.69
N LYS A 123 -2.42 -24.57 3.39
CA LYS A 123 -2.02 -23.34 2.70
C LYS A 123 -2.74 -23.24 1.35
N ASN A 124 -3.56 -22.21 1.19
CA ASN A 124 -4.18 -21.89 -0.09
C ASN A 124 -3.22 -21.01 -0.91
N ASN A 125 -2.39 -21.65 -1.74
CA ASN A 125 -1.37 -20.95 -2.53
C ASN A 125 -1.97 -19.88 -3.46
N LEU A 126 -3.13 -20.15 -4.08
CA LEU A 126 -3.77 -19.22 -5.00
C LEU A 126 -4.21 -17.93 -4.27
N LEU A 127 -4.95 -18.08 -3.15
CA LEU A 127 -5.39 -16.95 -2.35
C LEU A 127 -4.20 -16.20 -1.76
N ARG A 128 -3.22 -16.91 -1.20
CA ARG A 128 -2.01 -16.31 -0.62
C ARG A 128 -1.21 -15.51 -1.67
N ASN A 129 -1.02 -16.05 -2.86
CA ASN A 129 -0.33 -15.33 -3.94
C ASN A 129 -1.09 -14.05 -4.33
N LYS A 130 -2.43 -14.12 -4.39
CA LYS A 130 -3.26 -12.94 -4.62
C LYS A 130 -3.08 -11.89 -3.52
N LEU A 131 -3.16 -12.28 -2.24
CA LEU A 131 -3.02 -11.39 -1.09
C LEU A 131 -1.61 -10.80 -1.00
N ASN A 132 -0.57 -11.61 -1.22
CA ASN A 132 0.82 -11.12 -1.25
C ASN A 132 1.05 -10.13 -2.40
N SER A 133 0.47 -10.39 -3.58
CA SER A 133 0.57 -9.44 -4.70
C SER A 133 -0.09 -8.10 -4.40
N LEU A 134 -1.23 -8.11 -3.69
CA LEU A 134 -1.89 -6.91 -3.20
C LEU A 134 -1.02 -6.19 -2.17
N LEU A 135 -0.46 -6.92 -1.21
CA LEU A 135 0.42 -6.38 -0.17
C LEU A 135 1.62 -5.66 -0.79
N GLU A 136 2.28 -6.31 -1.76
CA GLU A 136 3.43 -5.75 -2.49
C GLU A 136 3.10 -4.46 -3.25
N GLY A 137 1.90 -4.40 -3.86
CA GLY A 137 1.40 -3.18 -4.51
C GLY A 137 1.11 -2.07 -3.50
N ILE A 138 0.42 -2.40 -2.41
CA ILE A 138 0.07 -1.45 -1.34
C ILE A 138 1.34 -0.91 -0.66
N PHE A 139 2.32 -1.77 -0.37
CA PHE A 139 3.57 -1.32 0.25
C PHE A 139 4.39 -0.43 -0.69
N LEU A 140 4.41 -0.73 -2.01
CA LEU A 140 5.03 0.17 -2.97
C LEU A 140 4.33 1.54 -2.98
N THR A 141 2.99 1.57 -2.99
CA THR A 141 2.22 2.81 -2.90
C THR A 141 2.58 3.60 -1.65
N ARG A 142 2.54 2.96 -0.48
CA ARG A 142 2.87 3.60 0.79
C ARG A 142 4.31 4.11 0.83
N ASN A 143 5.27 3.33 0.33
CA ASN A 143 6.66 3.76 0.26
C ASN A 143 6.82 5.01 -0.60
N LEU A 144 6.18 5.06 -1.78
CA LEU A 144 6.24 6.22 -2.65
C LEU A 144 5.62 7.47 -2.00
N VAL A 145 4.48 7.31 -1.32
CA VAL A 145 3.78 8.43 -0.66
C VAL A 145 4.51 8.93 0.59
N SER A 146 5.27 8.05 1.26
CA SER A 146 6.04 8.40 2.47
C SER A 146 7.42 9.01 2.17
N GLU A 147 7.86 9.00 0.91
CA GLU A 147 9.13 9.61 0.52
C GLU A 147 9.06 11.13 0.61
N PRO A 148 10.11 11.79 1.10
CA PRO A 148 10.18 13.24 1.09
C PRO A 148 10.43 13.79 -0.32
N GLY A 149 9.96 15.02 -0.61
CA GLY A 149 10.05 15.65 -1.94
C GLY A 149 11.47 15.82 -2.47
N ASN A 150 12.45 16.01 -1.60
CA ASN A 150 13.86 16.07 -1.99
C ASN A 150 14.47 14.74 -2.44
N VAL A 151 13.75 13.62 -2.23
CA VAL A 151 14.14 12.29 -2.69
C VAL A 151 13.26 11.83 -3.84
N LEU A 152 11.93 11.91 -3.69
CA LEU A 152 11.00 11.48 -4.74
C LEU A 152 10.56 12.65 -5.62
N HIS A 153 11.51 13.29 -6.30
CA HIS A 153 11.23 14.26 -7.34
C HIS A 153 10.86 13.57 -8.68
N PRO A 154 10.30 14.29 -9.68
CA PRO A 154 9.72 13.67 -10.88
C PRO A 154 10.64 12.71 -11.65
N ASP A 155 11.90 13.08 -11.81
CA ASP A 155 12.91 12.26 -12.52
C ASP A 155 13.26 10.96 -11.77
N GLU A 156 13.45 11.02 -10.42
CA GLU A 156 13.69 9.80 -9.64
C GLU A 156 12.43 8.93 -9.61
N TYR A 157 11.25 9.53 -9.54
CA TYR A 157 10.01 8.77 -9.57
C TYR A 157 9.82 8.03 -10.91
N ALA A 158 10.03 8.72 -12.04
CA ALA A 158 10.02 8.08 -13.36
C ALA A 158 11.02 6.92 -13.43
N LYS A 159 12.23 7.10 -12.90
CA LYS A 159 13.26 6.07 -12.82
C LYS A 159 12.82 4.89 -11.93
N ARG A 160 12.18 5.13 -10.78
CA ARG A 160 11.65 4.05 -9.92
C ARG A 160 10.55 3.25 -10.63
N ILE A 161 9.67 3.89 -11.38
CA ILE A 161 8.63 3.21 -12.16
C ILE A 161 9.26 2.29 -13.22
N THR A 162 10.36 2.67 -13.87
CA THR A 162 11.00 1.81 -14.88
C THR A 162 11.49 0.49 -14.33
N LYS A 163 11.81 0.40 -13.03
CA LYS A 163 12.18 -0.86 -12.37
C LYS A 163 11.07 -1.92 -12.38
N LEU A 164 9.82 -1.50 -12.62
CA LEU A 164 8.68 -2.43 -12.72
C LEU A 164 8.72 -3.30 -13.98
N ARG A 165 9.57 -2.97 -14.96
CA ARG A 165 9.82 -3.82 -16.15
C ARG A 165 10.21 -5.25 -15.78
N LYS A 166 10.90 -5.43 -14.65
CA LYS A 166 11.29 -6.77 -14.13
C LYS A 166 10.12 -7.69 -13.81
N TYR A 167 8.90 -7.14 -13.66
CA TYR A 167 7.66 -7.90 -13.44
C TYR A 167 6.87 -8.15 -14.73
N GLY A 168 7.45 -7.83 -15.91
CA GLY A 168 6.79 -8.01 -17.21
C GLY A 168 5.89 -6.86 -17.62
N LEU A 169 5.95 -5.71 -16.92
CA LEU A 169 5.26 -4.49 -17.31
C LEU A 169 6.04 -3.76 -18.42
N LYS A 170 5.33 -3.29 -19.45
CA LYS A 170 5.92 -2.39 -20.44
C LYS A 170 5.80 -0.97 -19.89
N VAL A 171 6.95 -0.32 -19.68
CA VAL A 171 7.01 1.05 -19.15
C VAL A 171 7.66 1.95 -20.19
N THR A 172 6.94 3.03 -20.56
CA THR A 172 7.43 4.07 -21.47
C THR A 172 7.48 5.40 -20.72
N VAL A 173 8.62 6.08 -20.79
CA VAL A 173 8.82 7.40 -20.17
C VAL A 173 8.89 8.45 -21.29
N TYR A 174 8.05 9.46 -21.18
CA TYR A 174 8.08 10.66 -22.00
C TYR A 174 8.66 11.79 -21.17
N ASP A 175 9.87 12.21 -21.52
CA ASP A 175 10.58 13.32 -20.88
C ASP A 175 10.02 14.68 -21.32
N GLN A 176 10.47 15.72 -20.66
CA GLN A 176 10.05 17.10 -20.96
C GLN A 176 10.22 17.48 -22.44
N LYS A 177 11.27 16.99 -23.10
CA LYS A 177 11.55 17.26 -24.51
C LYS A 177 10.48 16.64 -25.42
N LYS A 178 10.09 15.40 -25.13
CA LYS A 178 9.01 14.71 -25.82
C LYS A 178 7.65 15.35 -25.53
N LEU A 179 7.38 15.73 -24.28
CA LEU A 179 6.14 16.41 -23.89
C LEU A 179 5.96 17.74 -24.65
N LYS A 180 7.04 18.53 -24.80
CA LYS A 180 7.04 19.76 -25.63
C LYS A 180 6.68 19.46 -27.08
N LYS A 181 7.30 18.43 -27.68
CA LYS A 181 6.99 18.02 -29.07
C LYS A 181 5.54 17.54 -29.23
N MET A 182 4.95 16.97 -28.18
CA MET A 182 3.56 16.51 -28.16
C MET A 182 2.58 17.63 -27.79
N SER A 183 3.03 18.84 -27.52
CA SER A 183 2.20 19.98 -27.12
C SER A 183 1.36 19.71 -25.84
N MET A 184 1.92 18.95 -24.90
CA MET A 184 1.27 18.66 -23.62
C MET A 184 1.44 19.81 -22.63
N ASN A 185 1.04 21.03 -23.05
CA ASN A 185 1.37 22.25 -22.33
C ASN A 185 0.64 22.38 -20.99
N ALA A 186 -0.54 21.76 -20.83
CA ALA A 186 -1.23 21.75 -19.54
C ALA A 186 -0.39 21.03 -18.46
N LEU A 187 0.25 19.89 -18.80
CA LEU A 187 1.15 19.20 -17.88
C LEU A 187 2.45 19.99 -17.66
N LEU A 188 3.02 20.52 -18.75
CA LEU A 188 4.26 21.29 -18.70
C LEU A 188 4.11 22.57 -17.89
N GLY A 189 2.96 23.25 -17.97
CA GLY A 189 2.66 24.47 -17.25
C GLY A 189 2.77 24.30 -15.73
N VAL A 190 2.26 23.20 -15.20
CA VAL A 190 2.35 22.93 -13.75
C VAL A 190 3.79 22.79 -13.29
N GLY A 191 4.65 22.17 -14.09
CA GLY A 191 6.04 21.88 -13.71
C GLY A 191 7.06 22.95 -14.13
N GLN A 192 6.66 24.00 -14.86
CA GLN A 192 7.62 24.92 -15.47
C GLN A 192 8.35 25.84 -14.48
N GLY A 193 7.83 25.99 -13.26
CA GLY A 193 8.48 26.74 -12.17
C GLY A 193 9.59 25.98 -11.48
N SER A 194 9.59 24.65 -11.60
CA SER A 194 10.62 23.81 -10.97
C SER A 194 11.90 23.70 -11.83
N VAL A 195 13.02 23.52 -11.17
CA VAL A 195 14.29 23.14 -11.83
C VAL A 195 14.29 21.67 -12.30
N ARG A 196 13.31 20.87 -11.86
CA ARG A 196 13.12 19.47 -12.25
C ARG A 196 12.33 19.37 -13.54
N GLY A 197 12.61 18.33 -14.32
CA GLY A 197 11.86 18.03 -15.53
C GLY A 197 10.45 17.49 -15.24
N SER A 198 9.54 17.70 -16.20
CA SER A 198 8.21 17.08 -16.19
C SER A 198 8.22 15.79 -17.01
N TYR A 199 7.48 14.77 -16.58
CA TYR A 199 7.43 13.45 -17.22
C TYR A 199 5.98 12.96 -17.34
N LEU A 200 5.71 12.20 -18.40
CA LEU A 200 4.55 11.33 -18.49
C LEU A 200 5.06 9.90 -18.54
N VAL A 201 4.51 9.03 -17.73
CA VAL A 201 4.88 7.61 -17.74
C VAL A 201 3.67 6.76 -18.02
N THR A 202 3.75 5.87 -19.03
CA THR A 202 2.77 4.84 -19.28
C THR A 202 3.29 3.50 -18.78
N ILE A 203 2.38 2.72 -18.16
CA ILE A 203 2.68 1.40 -17.57
C ILE A 203 1.63 0.43 -18.09
N GLU A 204 2.02 -0.52 -18.95
CA GLU A 204 1.10 -1.44 -19.60
C GLU A 204 1.26 -2.86 -19.04
N TRP A 205 0.13 -3.47 -18.71
CA TRP A 205 0.01 -4.89 -18.39
C TRP A 205 -0.85 -5.59 -19.43
N ASN A 206 -0.27 -6.53 -20.15
CA ASN A 206 -0.95 -7.32 -21.17
C ASN A 206 -1.17 -8.76 -20.62
N GLY A 207 -2.19 -8.90 -19.80
CA GLY A 207 -2.49 -10.18 -19.10
C GLY A 207 -3.37 -11.14 -19.89
N THR A 208 -3.91 -10.71 -21.03
CA THR A 208 -4.70 -11.55 -21.94
C THR A 208 -4.05 -11.60 -23.31
N LYS A 209 -4.29 -12.72 -24.04
CA LYS A 209 -3.84 -12.87 -25.44
C LYS A 209 -4.77 -12.18 -26.45
N ASN A 210 -5.95 -11.76 -26.02
CA ASN A 210 -6.90 -11.08 -26.87
C ASN A 210 -6.57 -9.59 -27.04
N LYS A 211 -7.02 -8.99 -28.14
CA LYS A 211 -6.86 -7.56 -28.42
C LYS A 211 -7.93 -6.68 -27.74
N SER A 212 -8.46 -7.10 -26.59
CA SER A 212 -9.44 -6.29 -25.85
C SER A 212 -8.84 -4.96 -25.44
N LYS A 213 -9.66 -3.91 -25.48
CA LYS A 213 -9.25 -2.60 -24.99
C LYS A 213 -8.81 -2.68 -23.53
N PRO A 214 -7.65 -2.10 -23.16
CA PRO A 214 -7.18 -2.13 -21.77
C PRO A 214 -8.06 -1.24 -20.88
N LEU A 215 -8.13 -1.60 -19.60
CA LEU A 215 -8.63 -0.70 -18.56
C LEU A 215 -7.62 0.41 -18.34
N GLY A 216 -8.06 1.69 -18.44
CA GLY A 216 -7.22 2.86 -18.24
C GLY A 216 -7.27 3.35 -16.79
N PHE A 217 -6.12 3.64 -16.21
CA PHE A 217 -5.96 4.22 -14.89
C PHE A 217 -5.09 5.46 -15.00
N VAL A 218 -5.60 6.60 -14.56
CA VAL A 218 -4.87 7.88 -14.60
C VAL A 218 -4.58 8.31 -13.17
N GLY A 219 -3.34 8.72 -12.89
CA GLY A 219 -2.90 9.13 -11.56
C GLY A 219 -2.20 10.47 -11.55
N LYS A 220 -2.64 11.40 -10.68
CA LYS A 220 -1.96 12.65 -10.39
C LYS A 220 -0.62 12.37 -9.72
N GLY A 221 0.47 12.96 -10.22
CA GLY A 221 1.82 12.75 -9.77
C GLY A 221 2.58 14.04 -9.50
N VAL A 222 1.98 14.97 -8.76
CA VAL A 222 2.67 16.18 -8.30
C VAL A 222 3.52 15.83 -7.10
N CYS A 223 4.84 15.67 -7.32
CA CYS A 223 5.77 15.14 -6.32
C CYS A 223 5.93 16.05 -5.10
N PHE A 224 5.79 17.35 -5.31
CA PHE A 224 5.61 18.36 -4.27
C PHE A 224 4.80 19.51 -4.82
N ASP A 225 3.86 20.04 -4.06
CA ASP A 225 2.95 21.11 -4.52
C ASP A 225 2.99 22.31 -3.57
N THR A 226 3.72 23.34 -3.96
CA THR A 226 3.70 24.63 -3.25
C THR A 226 2.50 25.48 -3.62
N GLY A 227 1.75 25.13 -4.69
CA GLY A 227 0.73 25.97 -5.31
C GLY A 227 1.25 26.90 -6.40
N GLY A 228 2.56 26.91 -6.69
CA GLY A 228 3.15 27.84 -7.63
C GLY A 228 2.95 29.31 -7.19
N TYR A 229 2.52 30.20 -8.09
CA TYR A 229 2.18 31.58 -7.72
C TYR A 229 0.90 31.71 -6.89
N SER A 230 -0.03 30.76 -6.99
CA SER A 230 -1.13 30.62 -6.01
C SER A 230 -0.64 29.92 -4.73
N LEU A 231 0.38 30.49 -4.09
CA LEU A 231 1.17 29.90 -3.01
C LEU A 231 0.29 29.47 -1.85
N LYS A 232 0.43 28.21 -1.45
CA LYS A 232 -0.26 27.65 -0.28
C LYS A 232 0.28 28.26 1.02
N PRO A 233 -0.55 28.38 2.08
CA PRO A 233 -0.06 28.72 3.41
C PRO A 233 1.02 27.75 3.89
N ALA A 234 2.01 28.23 4.65
CA ALA A 234 3.08 27.39 5.19
C ALA A 234 2.54 26.22 6.04
N LYS A 235 1.46 26.47 6.78
CA LYS A 235 0.77 25.45 7.58
C LYS A 235 0.23 24.34 6.68
N PHE A 236 0.64 23.11 6.91
CA PHE A 236 0.31 21.90 6.14
C PHE A 236 0.94 21.81 4.74
N MET A 237 1.85 22.73 4.35
CA MET A 237 2.57 22.60 3.09
C MET A 237 3.48 21.38 3.09
N GLU A 238 4.03 20.98 4.26
CA GLU A 238 4.80 19.76 4.44
C GLU A 238 4.05 18.49 4.06
N ASP A 239 2.73 18.51 4.15
CA ASP A 239 1.88 17.38 3.73
C ASP A 239 1.80 17.23 2.20
N MET A 240 2.21 18.23 1.43
CA MET A 240 2.13 18.21 -0.04
C MET A 240 3.12 17.23 -0.70
N THR A 241 3.91 16.52 0.07
CA THR A 241 4.65 15.34 -0.39
C THR A 241 3.72 14.22 -0.87
N TYR A 242 2.49 14.16 -0.35
CA TYR A 242 1.52 13.14 -0.76
C TYR A 242 0.66 13.53 -2.01
N ASP A 243 0.87 14.68 -2.61
CA ASP A 243 0.07 15.15 -3.77
C ASP A 243 0.32 14.32 -5.06
N MET A 244 1.14 13.30 -4.95
CA MET A 244 1.40 12.26 -5.93
C MET A 244 0.76 10.89 -5.56
N ALA A 245 -0.05 10.81 -4.51
CA ALA A 245 -0.62 9.55 -4.02
C ALA A 245 -1.52 8.85 -5.07
N GLY A 246 -2.20 9.62 -5.93
CA GLY A 246 -2.97 9.09 -7.05
C GLY A 246 -2.10 8.29 -8.01
N SER A 247 -0.96 8.83 -8.42
CA SER A 247 0.00 8.12 -9.28
C SER A 247 0.61 6.91 -8.58
N ALA A 248 0.96 7.04 -7.29
CA ALA A 248 1.50 5.93 -6.50
C ALA A 248 0.51 4.76 -6.42
N THR A 249 -0.80 5.05 -6.29
CA THR A 249 -1.86 4.04 -6.31
C THR A 249 -1.93 3.32 -7.66
N VAL A 250 -1.84 4.05 -8.77
CA VAL A 250 -1.79 3.45 -10.12
C VAL A 250 -0.56 2.56 -10.28
N VAL A 251 0.61 3.02 -9.86
CA VAL A 251 1.88 2.28 -9.91
C VAL A 251 1.80 0.98 -9.07
N GLY A 252 1.29 1.06 -7.85
CA GLY A 252 1.08 -0.10 -6.97
C GLY A 252 0.05 -1.09 -7.52
N LEU A 253 -1.05 -0.58 -8.11
CA LEU A 253 -2.05 -1.41 -8.79
C LEU A 253 -1.43 -2.21 -9.94
N LEU A 254 -0.71 -1.56 -10.86
CA LEU A 254 -0.08 -2.24 -12.01
C LEU A 254 0.96 -3.28 -11.54
N LYS A 255 1.75 -2.99 -10.50
CA LYS A 255 2.64 -3.98 -9.88
C LYS A 255 1.84 -5.19 -9.37
N SER A 256 0.74 -4.96 -8.66
CA SER A 256 -0.11 -6.03 -8.12
C SER A 256 -0.71 -6.90 -9.24
N LEU A 257 -1.19 -6.28 -10.34
CA LEU A 257 -1.73 -7.00 -11.50
C LEU A 257 -0.67 -7.91 -12.13
N ALA A 258 0.55 -7.39 -12.30
CA ALA A 258 1.66 -8.15 -12.86
C ALA A 258 2.07 -9.33 -11.97
N LEU A 259 2.25 -9.10 -10.66
CA LEU A 259 2.67 -10.13 -9.71
C LEU A 259 1.67 -11.30 -9.62
N ARG A 260 0.36 -11.00 -9.65
CA ARG A 260 -0.68 -12.05 -9.65
C ARG A 260 -1.02 -12.61 -11.02
N LYS A 261 -0.31 -12.15 -12.07
CA LYS A 261 -0.56 -12.55 -13.47
C LYS A 261 -2.06 -12.41 -13.84
N ALA A 262 -2.63 -11.24 -13.55
CA ALA A 262 -4.05 -10.97 -13.74
C ALA A 262 -4.43 -11.11 -15.22
N LYS A 263 -5.52 -11.86 -15.52
CA LYS A 263 -6.03 -12.10 -16.88
C LYS A 263 -6.84 -10.90 -17.39
N ILE A 264 -6.25 -9.71 -17.39
CA ILE A 264 -6.82 -8.47 -17.92
C ILE A 264 -5.73 -7.67 -18.63
N ASN A 265 -6.10 -6.80 -19.57
CA ASN A 265 -5.24 -5.77 -20.11
C ASN A 265 -5.49 -4.48 -19.34
N ALA A 266 -4.43 -3.81 -18.92
CA ALA A 266 -4.51 -2.56 -18.16
C ALA A 266 -3.40 -1.60 -18.57
N VAL A 267 -3.69 -0.30 -18.56
CA VAL A 267 -2.71 0.76 -18.77
C VAL A 267 -2.83 1.80 -17.67
N GLY A 268 -1.73 2.09 -17.01
CA GLY A 268 -1.59 3.23 -16.11
C GLY A 268 -0.93 4.39 -16.84
N VAL A 269 -1.45 5.61 -16.62
CA VAL A 269 -0.86 6.85 -17.14
C VAL A 269 -0.68 7.79 -15.97
N VAL A 270 0.56 8.24 -15.73
CA VAL A 270 0.88 9.13 -14.61
C VAL A 270 1.69 10.33 -15.12
N GLY A 271 1.21 11.54 -14.82
CA GLY A 271 1.93 12.78 -15.07
C GLY A 271 2.74 13.13 -13.82
N LEU A 272 4.03 13.29 -13.98
CA LEU A 272 4.97 13.55 -12.88
C LEU A 272 5.56 14.95 -13.03
N VAL A 273 5.28 15.81 -12.08
CA VAL A 273 5.71 17.21 -12.04
C VAL A 273 6.03 17.62 -10.61
N GLU A 274 6.66 18.75 -10.45
CA GLU A 274 6.84 19.43 -9.17
C GLU A 274 6.34 20.86 -9.35
N ASN A 275 5.34 21.28 -8.56
CA ASN A 275 4.74 22.62 -8.65
C ASN A 275 5.46 23.57 -7.68
N MET A 276 6.29 24.42 -8.24
CA MET A 276 7.15 25.34 -7.47
C MET A 276 6.99 26.78 -7.95
N PRO A 277 7.09 27.77 -7.06
CA PRO A 277 7.25 29.16 -7.45
C PRO A 277 8.61 29.36 -8.12
N GLY A 278 8.69 30.27 -9.07
CA GLY A 278 9.94 30.56 -9.76
C GLY A 278 9.74 31.58 -10.87
N ALA A 279 10.83 32.14 -11.38
CA ALA A 279 10.75 33.17 -12.43
C ALA A 279 10.01 32.69 -13.71
N ASN A 280 10.01 31.39 -13.95
CA ASN A 280 9.35 30.76 -15.11
C ASN A 280 8.04 30.06 -14.75
N ALA A 281 7.54 30.19 -13.51
CA ALA A 281 6.31 29.53 -13.09
C ALA A 281 5.08 30.08 -13.83
N GLN A 282 4.08 29.21 -14.00
CA GLN A 282 2.79 29.58 -14.58
C GLN A 282 2.09 30.61 -13.69
N ARG A 283 1.44 31.61 -14.30
CA ARG A 283 0.75 32.71 -13.60
C ARG A 283 -0.75 32.53 -13.69
N PRO A 284 -1.52 32.95 -12.71
CA PRO A 284 -2.95 33.11 -12.87
C PRO A 284 -3.27 34.03 -14.07
N GLY A 285 -4.21 33.62 -14.94
CA GLY A 285 -4.54 34.28 -16.20
C GLY A 285 -3.72 33.79 -17.40
N ASP A 286 -2.68 32.96 -17.22
CA ASP A 286 -1.97 32.37 -18.37
C ASP A 286 -2.90 31.42 -19.15
N ILE A 287 -2.77 31.45 -20.49
CA ILE A 287 -3.50 30.55 -21.38
C ILE A 287 -2.57 29.50 -21.93
N VAL A 288 -2.92 28.24 -21.74
CA VAL A 288 -2.19 27.10 -22.29
C VAL A 288 -3.02 26.32 -23.29
N LYS A 289 -2.38 25.75 -24.29
CA LYS A 289 -3.00 24.85 -25.26
C LYS A 289 -2.83 23.43 -24.85
N SER A 290 -3.93 22.70 -24.68
CA SER A 290 -3.92 21.28 -24.33
C SER A 290 -3.45 20.39 -25.50
N TYR A 291 -3.14 19.13 -25.23
CA TYR A 291 -2.80 18.14 -26.26
C TYR A 291 -3.90 17.98 -27.32
N SER A 292 -5.17 18.09 -26.94
CA SER A 292 -6.32 18.04 -27.87
C SER A 292 -6.53 19.31 -28.66
N GLY A 293 -5.73 20.35 -28.45
CA GLY A 293 -5.80 21.61 -29.15
C GLY A 293 -6.69 22.68 -28.51
N GLN A 294 -7.39 22.36 -27.43
CA GLN A 294 -8.23 23.32 -26.69
C GLN A 294 -7.37 24.28 -25.86
N THR A 295 -7.83 25.49 -25.70
CA THR A 295 -7.23 26.50 -24.84
C THR A 295 -7.80 26.38 -23.42
N ILE A 296 -6.94 26.54 -22.43
CA ILE A 296 -7.28 26.49 -21.00
C ILE A 296 -6.74 27.77 -20.36
N GLU A 297 -7.62 28.61 -19.81
CA GLU A 297 -7.23 29.69 -18.92
C GLU A 297 -6.93 29.14 -17.53
N VAL A 298 -5.77 29.48 -17.01
CA VAL A 298 -5.31 29.01 -15.68
C VAL A 298 -5.67 30.04 -14.65
N LEU A 299 -6.65 29.74 -13.79
CA LEU A 299 -7.07 30.65 -12.71
C LEU A 299 -6.34 30.35 -11.40
N ASN A 300 -5.90 29.11 -11.22
CA ASN A 300 -5.15 28.66 -10.04
C ASN A 300 -3.96 27.82 -10.54
N THR A 301 -2.77 28.20 -10.12
CA THR A 301 -1.52 27.60 -10.61
C THR A 301 -1.12 26.38 -9.78
#